data_31cda5d30f154d055e079016870b86e7
#
_entry.id   31cda5d30f154d055e079016870b86e7
#
_cell.length_a   1.000
_cell.length_b   1.000
_cell.length_c   1.000
_cell.angle_alpha   90.00
_cell.angle_beta   90.00
_cell.angle_gamma   90.00
#
_symmetry.space_group_name_H-M   'P 1'
#
loop_
_entity.id
_entity.type
_entity.pdbx_description
1 polymer ?
#
loop_
_entity_poly.entity_id
_entity_poly.type
_entity_poly.pdbx_seq_one_letter_code
_entity_poly.pdbx_strand_id
1 'polypeptide(L)'
;MPVSSLPSRTGVGEMGAEAYHFLTLLKESGIRIWQILPMNPVGYGNSPYQPYSSCAGDELYISLDTLYEEGLLKERPEGFHEYATKVDYDAVRLHKEPYLREAFQTFLTSGGCETKDYQEFADQSWVYEYGAFRALKKANGGCCWNEWKQEDKMWPDARTDLAPELETEVQYHMFLQYVFFSQWMKLKEKANAYDIQIMGDVPFYVGVDSVDVWAAKDNFLLDTDGRPIFIAGVPPDDFSATGQRWGNPIYNWEYLKENNYQFWVDRIGYSSKLFDIIRIDHFRAFDTFWKIPASCPTAVEGEWIEAPGYEVIDTLKEKIPGVNLVAEDLGDLRPEVLELKDHYHLKGMKILVFSIETKGKYAYDSFRDVENMIVYTGTHDNDTLMEWYHNLTCAAKRKVRRFLTREGIRQGSVKDRLLAYTLKSKAEYAIIPMADILGQGKEGHLNTPGTVGSPNWEWRMPDFTLAGKELKRYKNLITFRN
;
A
#
# COMPACT_ATOMS: atom_id res chain seq x y z
N MET A 1 3.66 7.97 4.91
CA MET A 1 5.08 7.52 4.91
C MET A 1 5.11 6.03 4.72
N PRO A 2 5.53 5.46 3.57
CA PRO A 2 5.70 4.03 3.40
C PRO A 2 6.76 3.47 4.34
N VAL A 3 6.64 2.20 4.73
CA VAL A 3 7.66 1.53 5.56
C VAL A 3 9.00 1.47 4.81
N SER A 4 8.99 1.13 3.51
CA SER A 4 10.17 1.10 2.65
C SER A 4 10.97 2.40 2.63
N SER A 5 10.30 3.54 2.85
CA SER A 5 10.90 4.87 2.81
C SER A 5 11.50 5.35 4.15
N LEU A 6 11.41 4.55 5.21
CA LEU A 6 12.09 4.85 6.47
C LEU A 6 13.62 4.74 6.31
N PRO A 7 14.41 5.50 7.06
CA PRO A 7 15.84 5.23 7.19
C PRO A 7 16.10 3.81 7.69
N SER A 8 17.17 3.19 7.29
CA SER A 8 17.63 1.92 7.85
C SER A 8 19.09 1.68 7.51
N ARG A 9 19.71 0.70 8.17
CA ARG A 9 21.08 0.27 7.89
C ARG A 9 21.20 -0.63 6.67
N THR A 10 20.07 -1.18 6.14
CA THR A 10 20.06 -2.21 5.11
C THR A 10 19.52 -1.76 3.76
N GLY A 11 19.40 -0.44 3.54
CA GLY A 11 19.04 0.14 2.22
C GLY A 11 17.55 0.22 1.92
N VAL A 12 16.70 -0.33 2.77
CA VAL A 12 15.22 -0.22 2.72
C VAL A 12 14.68 -0.07 4.12
N GLY A 13 13.60 0.68 4.30
CA GLY A 13 12.97 0.80 5.63
C GLY A 13 12.52 -0.55 6.18
N GLU A 14 12.73 -0.76 7.47
CA GLU A 14 12.48 -2.01 8.18
C GLU A 14 11.65 -1.80 9.44
N MET A 15 11.09 -2.87 9.99
CA MET A 15 10.37 -2.89 11.27
C MET A 15 11.31 -2.95 12.49
N GLY A 16 12.43 -2.24 12.40
CA GLY A 16 13.50 -2.17 13.40
C GLY A 16 13.51 -0.86 14.20
N ALA A 17 14.65 -0.55 14.79
CA ALA A 17 14.86 0.61 15.67
C ALA A 17 14.41 1.94 15.04
N GLU A 18 14.63 2.11 13.73
CA GLU A 18 14.27 3.32 13.01
C GLU A 18 12.74 3.50 12.89
N ALA A 19 11.97 2.41 12.73
CA ALA A 19 10.51 2.46 12.75
C ALA A 19 9.98 2.86 14.15
N TYR A 20 10.55 2.32 15.22
CA TYR A 20 10.22 2.72 16.59
C TYR A 20 10.61 4.18 16.88
N HIS A 21 11.76 4.62 16.36
CA HIS A 21 12.16 6.03 16.45
C HIS A 21 11.17 6.94 15.71
N PHE A 22 10.72 6.53 14.53
CA PHE A 22 9.70 7.27 13.77
C PHE A 22 8.39 7.40 14.55
N LEU A 23 7.90 6.32 15.17
CA LEU A 23 6.72 6.38 16.04
C LEU A 23 6.91 7.38 17.20
N THR A 24 8.10 7.46 17.77
CA THR A 24 8.43 8.45 18.82
C THR A 24 8.32 9.87 18.29
N LEU A 25 8.86 10.14 17.09
CA LEU A 25 8.75 11.45 16.43
C LEU A 25 7.30 11.83 16.11
N LEU A 26 6.49 10.88 15.65
CA LEU A 26 5.07 11.10 15.40
C LEU A 26 4.32 11.48 16.69
N LYS A 27 4.51 10.71 17.76
CA LYS A 27 3.93 10.99 19.08
C LYS A 27 4.30 12.37 19.59
N GLU A 28 5.61 12.70 19.60
CA GLU A 28 6.11 14.00 20.05
C GLU A 28 5.55 15.17 19.23
N SER A 29 5.23 14.92 17.97
CA SER A 29 4.66 15.90 17.05
C SER A 29 3.14 15.99 17.12
N GLY A 30 2.46 15.14 17.90
CA GLY A 30 1.01 15.10 18.04
C GLY A 30 0.27 14.48 16.85
N ILE A 31 0.98 13.68 16.02
CA ILE A 31 0.41 12.95 14.89
C ILE A 31 -0.23 11.67 15.42
N ARG A 32 -1.46 11.39 15.02
CA ARG A 32 -2.27 10.26 15.51
C ARG A 32 -2.58 9.20 14.46
N ILE A 33 -2.22 9.41 13.20
CA ILE A 33 -2.41 8.45 12.12
C ILE A 33 -1.11 8.33 11.34
N TRP A 34 -0.63 7.09 11.19
CA TRP A 34 0.42 6.74 10.25
C TRP A 34 -0.18 5.97 9.10
N GLN A 35 -0.38 6.64 7.96
CA GLN A 35 -0.77 5.97 6.73
C GLN A 35 0.46 5.39 6.03
N ILE A 36 0.36 4.12 5.66
CA ILE A 36 1.35 3.36 4.90
C ILE A 36 0.77 2.93 3.55
N LEU A 37 1.63 2.44 2.66
CA LEU A 37 1.24 1.73 1.43
C LEU A 37 1.10 0.23 1.72
N PRO A 38 0.56 -0.57 0.78
CA PRO A 38 0.51 -2.01 0.93
C PRO A 38 1.90 -2.57 1.25
N MET A 39 1.99 -3.48 2.22
CA MET A 39 3.24 -4.08 2.69
C MET A 39 3.48 -5.47 2.14
N ASN A 40 2.71 -5.85 1.13
CA ASN A 40 2.74 -7.17 0.54
C ASN A 40 3.97 -7.36 -0.35
N PRO A 41 4.41 -8.62 -0.59
CA PRO A 41 5.58 -8.90 -1.40
C PRO A 41 5.42 -8.37 -2.82
N VAL A 42 6.26 -7.40 -3.20
CA VAL A 42 6.13 -6.72 -4.50
C VAL A 42 6.61 -7.62 -5.64
N GLY A 43 5.87 -7.55 -6.74
CA GLY A 43 6.16 -8.25 -7.99
C GLY A 43 6.81 -7.33 -9.02
N TYR A 44 6.27 -7.39 -10.24
CA TYR A 44 6.78 -6.65 -11.38
C TYR A 44 6.78 -5.12 -11.12
N GLY A 45 7.92 -4.49 -11.40
CA GLY A 45 8.09 -3.04 -11.28
C GLY A 45 8.15 -2.53 -9.84
N ASN A 46 8.29 -3.40 -8.85
CA ASN A 46 8.30 -3.08 -7.42
C ASN A 46 7.07 -2.28 -6.94
N SER A 47 5.95 -2.38 -7.67
CA SER A 47 4.71 -1.72 -7.31
C SER A 47 4.02 -2.44 -6.13
N PRO A 48 3.71 -1.75 -5.03
CA PRO A 48 2.96 -2.34 -3.93
C PRO A 48 1.50 -2.69 -4.30
N TYR A 49 1.02 -2.21 -5.47
CA TYR A 49 -0.32 -2.51 -5.98
C TYR A 49 -0.38 -3.71 -6.94
N GLN A 50 0.77 -4.38 -7.15
CA GLN A 50 0.88 -5.63 -7.91
C GLN A 50 1.60 -6.71 -7.08
N PRO A 51 1.08 -7.05 -5.88
CA PRO A 51 1.76 -7.98 -4.98
C PRO A 51 1.60 -9.44 -5.41
N TYR A 52 2.50 -10.29 -4.94
CA TYR A 52 2.38 -11.75 -5.07
C TYR A 52 1.33 -12.38 -4.14
N SER A 53 0.85 -11.63 -3.15
CA SER A 53 -0.16 -12.07 -2.20
C SER A 53 -0.84 -10.86 -1.55
N SER A 54 -2.15 -10.95 -1.31
CA SER A 54 -2.87 -9.95 -0.53
C SER A 54 -2.78 -10.17 0.98
N CYS A 55 -2.28 -11.33 1.42
CA CYS A 55 -2.12 -11.66 2.84
C CYS A 55 -0.66 -11.59 3.32
N ALA A 56 0.30 -12.09 2.52
CA ALA A 56 1.70 -12.14 2.92
C ALA A 56 2.34 -10.76 3.05
N GLY A 57 3.34 -10.64 3.92
CA GLY A 57 4.18 -9.45 4.07
C GLY A 57 5.50 -9.57 3.30
N ASP A 58 6.03 -8.44 2.80
CA ASP A 58 7.31 -8.42 2.09
C ASP A 58 8.48 -8.63 3.06
N GLU A 59 9.24 -9.67 2.84
CA GLU A 59 10.41 -10.03 3.63
C GLU A 59 11.49 -8.93 3.69
N LEU A 60 11.44 -7.98 2.77
CA LEU A 60 12.34 -6.82 2.79
C LEU A 60 12.15 -5.94 4.02
N TYR A 61 10.97 -5.93 4.63
CA TYR A 61 10.69 -5.11 5.82
C TYR A 61 11.10 -5.80 7.13
N ILE A 62 11.55 -7.05 7.10
CA ILE A 62 12.11 -7.75 8.26
C ILE A 62 13.39 -7.03 8.71
N SER A 63 13.46 -6.62 9.97
CA SER A 63 14.66 -6.04 10.54
C SER A 63 15.70 -7.11 10.82
N LEU A 64 16.84 -7.01 10.16
CA LEU A 64 17.97 -7.90 10.39
C LEU A 64 18.64 -7.66 11.75
N ASP A 65 18.69 -6.40 12.24
CA ASP A 65 19.20 -6.09 13.57
C ASP A 65 18.34 -6.76 14.67
N THR A 66 17.00 -6.79 14.49
CA THR A 66 16.09 -7.52 15.40
C THR A 66 16.36 -9.02 15.37
N LEU A 67 16.61 -9.63 14.22
CA LEU A 67 16.99 -11.04 14.13
C LEU A 67 18.28 -11.34 14.89
N TYR A 68 19.26 -10.45 14.83
CA TYR A 68 20.50 -10.56 15.59
C TYR A 68 20.22 -10.45 17.10
N GLU A 69 19.43 -9.48 17.53
CA GLU A 69 19.07 -9.28 18.95
C GLU A 69 18.29 -10.46 19.52
N GLU A 70 17.47 -11.12 18.70
CA GLU A 70 16.73 -12.34 19.04
C GLU A 70 17.59 -13.63 18.96
N GLY A 71 18.89 -13.50 18.60
CA GLY A 71 19.84 -14.60 18.54
C GLY A 71 19.68 -15.53 17.32
N LEU A 72 18.96 -15.10 16.30
CA LEU A 72 18.80 -15.84 15.04
C LEU A 72 19.97 -15.65 14.08
N LEU A 73 20.78 -14.63 14.27
CA LEU A 73 22.03 -14.37 13.54
C LEU A 73 23.22 -14.43 14.50
N LYS A 74 24.34 -15.00 14.04
CA LYS A 74 25.57 -15.13 14.83
C LYS A 74 26.31 -13.82 14.95
N GLU A 75 26.28 -13.03 13.89
CA GLU A 75 26.94 -11.73 13.82
C GLU A 75 25.94 -10.65 13.43
N ARG A 76 26.23 -9.42 13.89
CA ARG A 76 25.39 -8.28 13.52
C ARG A 76 25.53 -8.01 12.02
N PRO A 77 24.43 -7.83 11.28
CA PRO A 77 24.46 -7.54 9.85
C PRO A 77 25.29 -6.31 9.51
N GLU A 78 26.03 -6.38 8.42
CA GLU A 78 26.75 -5.21 7.90
C GLU A 78 25.77 -4.16 7.36
N GLY A 79 26.20 -2.90 7.42
CA GLY A 79 25.43 -1.80 6.83
C GLY A 79 25.49 -1.86 5.30
N PHE A 80 24.37 -1.54 4.66
CA PHE A 80 24.23 -1.53 3.21
C PHE A 80 23.38 -0.33 2.78
N HIS A 81 23.92 0.57 1.97
CA HIS A 81 23.24 1.76 1.44
C HIS A 81 22.53 2.59 2.55
N GLU A 82 23.12 2.71 3.75
CA GLU A 82 22.48 3.30 4.94
C GLU A 82 21.89 4.69 4.69
N TYR A 83 22.60 5.55 3.98
CA TYR A 83 22.21 6.94 3.72
C TYR A 83 21.68 7.19 2.29
N ALA A 84 21.36 6.12 1.56
CA ALA A 84 20.78 6.27 0.24
C ALA A 84 19.41 6.96 0.32
N THR A 85 19.11 7.82 -0.66
CA THR A 85 17.82 8.50 -0.82
C THR A 85 16.84 7.72 -1.69
N LYS A 86 17.27 6.58 -2.18
CA LYS A 86 16.50 5.66 -3.02
C LYS A 86 16.75 4.23 -2.59
N VAL A 87 15.72 3.41 -2.72
CA VAL A 87 15.80 1.95 -2.53
C VAL A 87 16.22 1.31 -3.84
N ASP A 88 17.29 0.54 -3.83
CA ASP A 88 17.62 -0.43 -4.87
C ASP A 88 17.10 -1.80 -4.42
N TYR A 89 15.88 -2.12 -4.83
CA TYR A 89 15.18 -3.33 -4.36
C TYR A 89 15.94 -4.63 -4.67
N ASP A 90 16.54 -4.73 -5.86
CA ASP A 90 17.26 -5.94 -6.26
C ASP A 90 18.54 -6.11 -5.45
N ALA A 91 19.31 -5.04 -5.28
CA ALA A 91 20.53 -5.07 -4.47
C ALA A 91 20.21 -5.36 -2.99
N VAL A 92 19.12 -4.80 -2.45
CA VAL A 92 18.67 -5.06 -1.07
C VAL A 92 18.25 -6.53 -0.90
N ARG A 93 17.53 -7.12 -1.86
CA ARG A 93 17.16 -8.54 -1.82
C ARG A 93 18.40 -9.41 -1.76
N LEU A 94 19.37 -9.16 -2.65
CA LEU A 94 20.63 -9.90 -2.68
C LEU A 94 21.43 -9.75 -1.38
N HIS A 95 21.43 -8.56 -0.77
CA HIS A 95 22.11 -8.31 0.50
C HIS A 95 21.45 -9.03 1.67
N LYS A 96 20.11 -9.04 1.75
CA LYS A 96 19.37 -9.60 2.89
C LYS A 96 19.25 -11.13 2.86
N GLU A 97 19.19 -11.73 1.67
CA GLU A 97 18.94 -13.16 1.51
C GLU A 97 19.88 -14.07 2.33
N PRO A 98 21.22 -13.87 2.37
CA PRO A 98 22.10 -14.71 3.18
C PRO A 98 21.79 -14.66 4.68
N TYR A 99 21.47 -13.49 5.22
CA TYR A 99 21.08 -13.32 6.62
C TYR A 99 19.75 -13.98 6.94
N LEU A 100 18.76 -13.83 6.08
CA LEU A 100 17.45 -14.47 6.24
C LEU A 100 17.57 -16.00 6.18
N ARG A 101 18.45 -16.55 5.33
CA ARG A 101 18.74 -17.99 5.28
C ARG A 101 19.46 -18.47 6.54
N GLU A 102 20.43 -17.71 7.07
CA GLU A 102 21.09 -18.03 8.33
C GLU A 102 20.08 -18.05 9.47
N ALA A 103 19.24 -17.03 9.57
CA ALA A 103 18.19 -16.95 10.58
C ALA A 103 17.23 -18.14 10.54
N PHE A 104 16.83 -18.58 9.33
CA PHE A 104 16.00 -19.76 9.14
C PHE A 104 16.70 -21.04 9.63
N GLN A 105 17.98 -21.25 9.29
CA GLN A 105 18.73 -22.41 9.76
C GLN A 105 18.88 -22.42 11.29
N THR A 106 19.13 -21.26 11.90
CA THR A 106 19.18 -21.13 13.35
C THR A 106 17.83 -21.45 13.98
N PHE A 107 16.74 -20.94 13.40
CA PHE A 107 15.37 -21.20 13.85
C PHE A 107 15.03 -22.71 13.83
N LEU A 108 15.36 -23.39 12.73
CA LEU A 108 15.16 -24.84 12.62
C LEU A 108 15.94 -25.61 13.69
N THR A 109 17.23 -25.33 13.85
CA THR A 109 18.11 -26.06 14.76
C THR A 109 17.85 -25.76 16.23
N SER A 110 17.25 -24.62 16.56
CA SER A 110 16.84 -24.25 17.91
C SER A 110 15.47 -24.79 18.34
N GLY A 111 14.76 -25.54 17.47
CA GLY A 111 13.42 -26.06 17.75
C GLY A 111 12.34 -25.00 17.61
N GLY A 112 12.60 -23.91 16.87
CA GLY A 112 11.64 -22.83 16.66
C GLY A 112 10.33 -23.28 16.03
N CYS A 113 10.37 -24.29 15.13
CA CYS A 113 9.17 -24.89 14.53
C CYS A 113 8.28 -25.64 15.53
N GLU A 114 8.79 -26.00 16.69
CA GLU A 114 8.05 -26.73 17.72
C GLU A 114 7.34 -25.77 18.70
N THR A 115 7.62 -24.46 18.60
CA THR A 115 6.98 -23.47 19.45
C THR A 115 5.50 -23.35 19.13
N LYS A 116 4.69 -23.17 20.17
CA LYS A 116 3.24 -23.02 20.04
C LYS A 116 2.88 -21.85 19.13
N ASP A 117 3.54 -20.72 19.30
CA ASP A 117 3.28 -19.49 18.55
C ASP A 117 3.54 -19.67 17.04
N TYR A 118 4.63 -20.39 16.69
CA TYR A 118 4.89 -20.71 15.28
C TYR A 118 3.85 -21.68 14.71
N GLN A 119 3.48 -22.72 15.46
CA GLN A 119 2.49 -23.69 15.01
C GLN A 119 1.12 -23.04 14.79
N GLU A 120 0.65 -22.21 15.73
CA GLU A 120 -0.59 -21.44 15.57
C GLU A 120 -0.54 -20.48 14.35
N PHE A 121 0.61 -19.92 14.05
CA PHE A 121 0.79 -19.12 12.84
C PHE A 121 0.79 -19.97 11.58
N ALA A 122 1.54 -21.08 11.57
CA ALA A 122 1.69 -21.97 10.43
C ALA A 122 0.39 -22.69 10.03
N ASP A 123 -0.52 -22.93 11.02
CA ASP A 123 -1.83 -23.54 10.79
C ASP A 123 -2.82 -22.65 10.02
N GLN A 124 -2.50 -21.37 9.81
CA GLN A 124 -3.32 -20.50 8.96
C GLN A 124 -3.24 -20.96 7.50
N SER A 125 -4.38 -21.19 6.86
CA SER A 125 -4.49 -21.82 5.54
C SER A 125 -3.64 -21.17 4.45
N TRP A 126 -3.54 -19.84 4.47
CA TRP A 126 -2.79 -19.08 3.46
C TRP A 126 -1.26 -19.21 3.59
N VAL A 127 -0.74 -19.52 4.79
CA VAL A 127 0.72 -19.49 5.07
C VAL A 127 1.46 -20.56 4.27
N TYR A 128 0.99 -21.82 4.34
CA TYR A 128 1.58 -22.90 3.56
C TYR A 128 1.37 -22.70 2.06
N GLU A 129 0.19 -22.24 1.66
CA GLU A 129 -0.15 -21.99 0.25
C GLU A 129 0.73 -20.91 -0.38
N TYR A 130 0.97 -19.82 0.36
CA TYR A 130 1.92 -18.79 -0.06
C TYR A 130 3.35 -19.34 -0.15
N GLY A 131 3.79 -20.14 0.83
CA GLY A 131 5.09 -20.79 0.80
C GLY A 131 5.25 -21.68 -0.43
N ALA A 132 4.24 -22.51 -0.75
CA ALA A 132 4.21 -23.36 -1.92
C ALA A 132 4.28 -22.53 -3.23
N PHE A 133 3.49 -21.47 -3.34
CA PHE A 133 3.55 -20.54 -4.47
C PHE A 133 4.96 -19.99 -4.69
N ARG A 134 5.63 -19.52 -3.63
CA ARG A 134 6.98 -18.95 -3.70
C ARG A 134 8.03 -19.99 -4.07
N ALA A 135 7.95 -21.21 -3.51
CA ALA A 135 8.84 -22.31 -3.83
C ALA A 135 8.71 -22.74 -5.30
N LEU A 136 7.48 -22.94 -5.77
CA LEU A 136 7.19 -23.30 -7.16
C LEU A 136 7.57 -22.18 -8.13
N LYS A 137 7.31 -20.90 -7.79
CA LYS A 137 7.74 -19.76 -8.59
C LYS A 137 9.25 -19.74 -8.81
N LYS A 138 10.01 -19.97 -7.74
CA LYS A 138 11.49 -20.08 -7.83
C LYS A 138 11.91 -21.25 -8.70
N ALA A 139 11.30 -22.42 -8.54
CA ALA A 139 11.59 -23.62 -9.33
C ALA A 139 11.27 -23.45 -10.82
N ASN A 140 10.28 -22.62 -11.14
CA ASN A 140 9.91 -22.26 -12.52
C ASN A 140 10.63 -20.99 -13.02
N GLY A 141 11.79 -20.62 -12.45
CA GLY A 141 12.62 -19.51 -12.93
C GLY A 141 12.01 -18.12 -12.74
N GLY A 142 11.04 -17.96 -11.84
CA GLY A 142 10.41 -16.68 -11.54
C GLY A 142 9.35 -16.22 -12.56
N CYS A 143 9.03 -17.00 -13.60
CA CYS A 143 7.97 -16.65 -14.55
C CYS A 143 6.59 -16.64 -13.90
N CYS A 144 5.59 -16.04 -14.57
CA CYS A 144 4.21 -16.00 -14.09
C CYS A 144 3.66 -17.42 -13.93
N TRP A 145 2.83 -17.64 -12.91
CA TRP A 145 2.31 -18.98 -12.60
C TRP A 145 1.55 -19.64 -13.77
N ASN A 146 0.91 -18.85 -14.61
CA ASN A 146 0.21 -19.37 -15.78
C ASN A 146 1.14 -19.87 -16.91
N GLU A 147 2.44 -19.68 -16.76
CA GLU A 147 3.48 -20.22 -17.63
C GLU A 147 4.19 -21.44 -17.02
N TRP A 148 3.84 -21.84 -15.79
CA TRP A 148 4.44 -22.99 -15.12
C TRP A 148 4.05 -24.30 -15.80
N LYS A 149 4.71 -25.39 -15.39
CA LYS A 149 4.30 -26.73 -15.78
C LYS A 149 2.87 -27.01 -15.30
N GLN A 150 2.16 -27.87 -16.01
CA GLN A 150 0.76 -28.17 -15.71
C GLN A 150 0.57 -28.71 -14.29
N GLU A 151 1.46 -29.55 -13.81
CA GLU A 151 1.43 -30.09 -12.44
C GLU A 151 1.51 -28.98 -11.38
N ASP A 152 2.36 -27.98 -11.59
CA ASP A 152 2.55 -26.85 -10.67
C ASP A 152 1.38 -25.87 -10.75
N LYS A 153 0.81 -25.64 -11.94
CA LYS A 153 -0.42 -24.85 -12.10
C LYS A 153 -1.61 -25.43 -11.36
N MET A 154 -1.71 -26.76 -11.35
CA MET A 154 -2.85 -27.50 -10.77
C MET A 154 -2.59 -27.93 -9.32
N TRP A 155 -1.43 -27.59 -8.75
CA TRP A 155 -1.09 -28.00 -7.41
C TRP A 155 -2.10 -27.52 -6.34
N PRO A 156 -2.70 -26.31 -6.39
CA PRO A 156 -3.70 -25.88 -5.41
C PRO A 156 -4.92 -26.81 -5.34
N ASP A 157 -5.28 -27.41 -6.47
CA ASP A 157 -6.43 -28.32 -6.58
C ASP A 157 -6.02 -29.77 -6.18
N ALA A 158 -4.83 -30.19 -6.58
CA ALA A 158 -4.34 -31.55 -6.39
C ALA A 158 -3.74 -31.79 -5.00
N ARG A 159 -3.11 -30.76 -4.40
CA ARG A 159 -2.44 -30.83 -3.09
C ARG A 159 -1.49 -32.04 -2.96
N THR A 160 -0.78 -32.36 -4.02
CA THR A 160 0.22 -33.44 -4.01
C THR A 160 1.43 -33.06 -3.15
N ASP A 161 2.10 -34.07 -2.58
CA ASP A 161 3.35 -33.85 -1.85
C ASP A 161 4.39 -33.17 -2.73
N LEU A 162 5.02 -32.15 -2.20
CA LEU A 162 6.14 -31.48 -2.85
C LEU A 162 7.45 -32.26 -2.65
N ALA A 163 8.38 -32.14 -3.59
CA ALA A 163 9.72 -32.71 -3.40
C ALA A 163 10.40 -32.11 -2.16
N PRO A 164 11.27 -32.86 -1.44
CA PRO A 164 11.86 -32.40 -0.18
C PRO A 164 12.58 -31.05 -0.27
N GLU A 165 13.20 -30.76 -1.41
CA GLU A 165 13.89 -29.49 -1.67
C GLU A 165 12.90 -28.33 -1.77
N LEU A 166 11.74 -28.56 -2.40
CA LEU A 166 10.65 -27.58 -2.47
C LEU A 166 10.01 -27.39 -1.10
N GLU A 167 9.79 -28.48 -0.37
CA GLU A 167 9.23 -28.42 0.98
C GLU A 167 10.12 -27.58 1.93
N THR A 168 11.45 -27.73 1.83
CA THR A 168 12.38 -26.87 2.57
C THR A 168 12.23 -25.39 2.20
N GLU A 169 12.00 -25.09 0.93
CA GLU A 169 11.78 -23.72 0.46
C GLU A 169 10.41 -23.18 0.94
N VAL A 170 9.36 -24.02 0.98
CA VAL A 170 8.06 -23.68 1.58
C VAL A 170 8.25 -23.27 3.03
N GLN A 171 8.92 -24.10 3.83
CA GLN A 171 9.19 -23.83 5.24
C GLN A 171 9.99 -22.54 5.45
N TYR A 172 10.94 -22.24 4.55
CA TYR A 172 11.65 -20.98 4.58
C TYR A 172 10.71 -19.78 4.39
N HIS A 173 9.82 -19.81 3.42
CA HIS A 173 8.87 -18.73 3.23
C HIS A 173 7.84 -18.64 4.35
N MET A 174 7.40 -19.76 4.94
CA MET A 174 6.56 -19.76 6.13
C MET A 174 7.27 -19.09 7.32
N PHE A 175 8.54 -19.41 7.55
CA PHE A 175 9.37 -18.76 8.57
C PHE A 175 9.48 -17.24 8.33
N LEU A 176 9.74 -16.81 7.10
CA LEU A 176 9.81 -15.37 6.78
C LEU A 176 8.51 -14.65 7.12
N GLN A 177 7.37 -15.27 6.83
CA GLN A 177 6.07 -14.69 7.17
C GLN A 177 5.87 -14.63 8.68
N TYR A 178 6.21 -15.69 9.41
CA TYR A 178 6.15 -15.69 10.88
C TYR A 178 6.97 -14.56 11.50
N VAL A 179 8.20 -14.36 11.03
CA VAL A 179 9.06 -13.27 11.49
C VAL A 179 8.48 -11.91 11.13
N PHE A 180 8.04 -11.75 9.88
CA PHE A 180 7.43 -10.49 9.43
C PHE A 180 6.27 -10.09 10.34
N PHE A 181 5.30 -10.99 10.56
CA PHE A 181 4.13 -10.66 11.37
C PHE A 181 4.46 -10.52 12.85
N SER A 182 5.44 -11.26 13.37
CA SER A 182 5.93 -11.05 14.73
C SER A 182 6.48 -9.64 14.93
N GLN A 183 7.32 -9.15 14.00
CA GLN A 183 7.87 -7.79 14.06
C GLN A 183 6.79 -6.73 13.82
N TRP A 184 5.89 -6.95 12.84
CA TRP A 184 4.81 -6.03 12.53
C TRP A 184 3.85 -5.83 13.69
N MET A 185 3.39 -6.91 14.32
CA MET A 185 2.44 -6.83 15.42
C MET A 185 3.03 -6.12 16.65
N LYS A 186 4.32 -6.34 16.95
CA LYS A 186 5.04 -5.59 17.99
C LYS A 186 5.09 -4.08 17.67
N LEU A 187 5.36 -3.73 16.41
CA LEU A 187 5.39 -2.32 15.95
C LEU A 187 4.00 -1.68 16.01
N LYS A 188 2.96 -2.37 15.57
CA LYS A 188 1.56 -1.92 15.65
C LYS A 188 1.11 -1.71 17.10
N GLU A 189 1.40 -2.65 17.98
CA GLU A 189 1.12 -2.52 19.42
C GLU A 189 1.78 -1.26 19.99
N LYS A 190 3.05 -1.01 19.63
CA LYS A 190 3.75 0.20 20.05
C LYS A 190 3.12 1.48 19.50
N ALA A 191 2.67 1.48 18.24
CA ALA A 191 1.95 2.59 17.65
C ALA A 191 0.67 2.88 18.43
N ASN A 192 -0.14 1.86 18.68
CA ASN A 192 -1.39 1.98 19.43
C ASN A 192 -1.16 2.43 20.89
N ALA A 193 -0.10 1.96 21.55
CA ALA A 193 0.31 2.45 22.88
C ALA A 193 0.75 3.94 22.89
N TYR A 194 1.01 4.50 21.73
CA TYR A 194 1.28 5.93 21.54
C TYR A 194 0.08 6.72 21.04
N ASP A 195 -1.11 6.14 21.04
CA ASP A 195 -2.36 6.68 20.45
C ASP A 195 -2.19 6.99 18.95
N ILE A 196 -1.38 6.22 18.26
CA ILE A 196 -1.18 6.30 16.80
C ILE A 196 -1.90 5.12 16.15
N GLN A 197 -2.89 5.40 15.33
CA GLN A 197 -3.57 4.43 14.48
C GLN A 197 -2.77 4.21 13.20
N ILE A 198 -2.71 2.96 12.75
CA ILE A 198 -2.12 2.64 11.45
C ILE A 198 -3.22 2.54 10.41
N MET A 199 -3.11 3.36 9.38
CA MET A 199 -3.98 3.28 8.20
C MET A 199 -3.24 2.50 7.12
N GLY A 200 -3.72 1.28 6.84
CA GLY A 200 -3.25 0.46 5.73
C GLY A 200 -3.95 0.79 4.43
N ASP A 201 -3.47 0.21 3.36
CA ASP A 201 -3.98 0.39 2.00
C ASP A 201 -4.21 -0.97 1.34
N VAL A 202 -5.39 -1.18 0.80
CA VAL A 202 -5.78 -2.44 0.15
C VAL A 202 -6.17 -2.14 -1.30
N PRO A 203 -5.37 -2.59 -2.28
CA PRO A 203 -5.72 -2.47 -3.69
C PRO A 203 -7.05 -3.18 -3.97
N PHE A 204 -7.93 -2.60 -4.77
CA PHE A 204 -9.18 -3.28 -5.15
C PHE A 204 -8.88 -4.58 -5.89
N TYR A 205 -8.04 -4.52 -6.90
CA TYR A 205 -7.63 -5.70 -7.66
C TYR A 205 -6.41 -6.39 -7.07
N VAL A 206 -6.19 -7.65 -7.46
CA VAL A 206 -4.99 -8.42 -7.16
C VAL A 206 -4.13 -8.60 -8.40
N GLY A 207 -2.85 -8.84 -8.23
CA GLY A 207 -1.94 -9.13 -9.34
C GLY A 207 -2.28 -10.47 -9.99
N VAL A 208 -2.21 -10.57 -11.33
CA VAL A 208 -2.40 -11.86 -12.01
C VAL A 208 -1.36 -12.90 -11.56
N ASP A 209 -0.12 -12.45 -11.35
CA ASP A 209 0.97 -13.28 -10.89
C ASP A 209 1.02 -13.29 -9.34
N SER A 210 0.01 -13.88 -8.74
CA SER A 210 -0.16 -13.94 -7.29
C SER A 210 -0.72 -15.29 -6.84
N VAL A 211 -0.49 -15.60 -5.56
CA VAL A 211 -1.13 -16.77 -4.92
C VAL A 211 -2.65 -16.60 -4.90
N ASP A 212 -3.15 -15.37 -4.76
CA ASP A 212 -4.58 -15.05 -4.76
C ASP A 212 -5.29 -15.55 -6.01
N VAL A 213 -4.64 -15.41 -7.18
CA VAL A 213 -5.20 -15.86 -8.47
C VAL A 213 -4.88 -17.33 -8.72
N TRP A 214 -3.64 -17.78 -8.44
CA TRP A 214 -3.23 -19.16 -8.65
C TRP A 214 -4.02 -20.17 -7.80
N ALA A 215 -4.27 -19.83 -6.53
CA ALA A 215 -4.95 -20.73 -5.60
C ALA A 215 -6.48 -20.64 -5.66
N ALA A 216 -7.02 -19.53 -6.18
CA ALA A 216 -8.47 -19.28 -6.18
C ALA A 216 -8.96 -18.78 -7.55
N LYS A 217 -8.61 -19.52 -8.61
CA LYS A 217 -8.85 -19.19 -10.02
C LYS A 217 -10.30 -18.83 -10.34
N ASP A 218 -11.26 -19.52 -9.71
CA ASP A 218 -12.70 -19.37 -9.97
C ASP A 218 -13.24 -17.99 -9.56
N ASN A 219 -12.51 -17.29 -8.69
CA ASN A 219 -12.85 -15.91 -8.31
C ASN A 219 -12.61 -14.89 -9.43
N PHE A 220 -11.99 -15.30 -10.54
CA PHE A 220 -11.56 -14.40 -11.62
C PHE A 220 -12.01 -14.90 -13.00
N LEU A 221 -12.15 -13.97 -13.95
CA LEU A 221 -12.48 -14.31 -15.35
C LEU A 221 -11.19 -14.70 -16.10
N LEU A 222 -10.82 -15.97 -16.00
CA LEU A 222 -9.64 -16.56 -16.62
C LEU A 222 -10.04 -17.55 -17.74
N ASP A 223 -9.14 -17.75 -18.70
CA ASP A 223 -9.20 -18.85 -19.66
C ASP A 223 -8.68 -20.15 -19.04
N THR A 224 -8.73 -21.24 -19.83
CA THR A 224 -8.29 -22.57 -19.40
C THR A 224 -6.78 -22.66 -19.10
N ASP A 225 -5.97 -21.72 -19.59
CA ASP A 225 -4.55 -21.65 -19.32
C ASP A 225 -4.23 -20.77 -18.09
N GLY A 226 -5.24 -20.17 -17.46
CA GLY A 226 -5.11 -19.26 -16.31
C GLY A 226 -4.74 -17.83 -16.70
N ARG A 227 -4.98 -17.46 -17.97
CA ARG A 227 -4.76 -16.08 -18.43
C ARG A 227 -6.04 -15.27 -18.28
N PRO A 228 -5.96 -13.99 -17.90
CA PRO A 228 -7.14 -13.13 -17.88
C PRO A 228 -7.81 -13.02 -19.24
N ILE A 229 -9.11 -13.25 -19.29
CA ILE A 229 -9.93 -12.98 -20.49
C ILE A 229 -10.16 -11.46 -20.60
N PHE A 230 -10.36 -10.82 -19.46
CA PHE A 230 -10.51 -9.39 -19.32
C PHE A 230 -9.57 -8.88 -18.22
N ILE A 231 -9.16 -7.62 -18.36
CA ILE A 231 -8.30 -6.94 -17.40
C ILE A 231 -8.88 -5.61 -16.96
N ALA A 232 -8.47 -5.19 -15.78
CA ALA A 232 -8.84 -3.90 -15.21
C ALA A 232 -8.05 -2.74 -15.78
N GLY A 233 -8.64 -1.55 -15.71
CA GLY A 233 -8.02 -0.30 -16.07
C GLY A 233 -9.02 0.85 -15.95
N VAL A 234 -8.70 1.97 -16.59
CA VAL A 234 -9.58 3.15 -16.74
C VAL A 234 -9.59 3.62 -18.20
N PRO A 235 -10.71 4.16 -18.68
CA PRO A 235 -10.80 4.68 -20.05
C PRO A 235 -9.88 5.89 -20.27
N PRO A 236 -9.71 6.34 -21.51
CA PRO A 236 -9.05 7.61 -21.82
C PRO A 236 -9.64 8.78 -21.02
N ASP A 237 -8.76 9.60 -20.47
CA ASP A 237 -9.08 10.80 -19.71
C ASP A 237 -8.11 11.95 -20.03
N ASP A 238 -8.17 13.07 -19.27
CA ASP A 238 -7.28 14.21 -19.43
C ASP A 238 -5.81 13.89 -19.08
N PHE A 239 -5.54 12.78 -18.37
CA PHE A 239 -4.21 12.33 -17.96
C PHE A 239 -3.61 11.34 -18.96
N SER A 240 -4.44 10.51 -19.60
CA SER A 240 -4.00 9.47 -20.54
C SER A 240 -4.92 9.38 -21.75
N ALA A 241 -4.44 9.77 -22.92
CA ALA A 241 -5.21 9.69 -24.18
C ALA A 241 -5.57 8.25 -24.60
N THR A 242 -4.92 7.23 -24.05
CA THR A 242 -5.19 5.81 -24.31
C THR A 242 -5.78 5.09 -23.10
N GLY A 243 -6.09 5.82 -22.03
CA GLY A 243 -6.47 5.27 -20.74
C GLY A 243 -5.31 4.55 -20.05
N GLN A 244 -5.59 3.88 -18.96
CA GLN A 244 -4.62 3.07 -18.24
C GLN A 244 -5.03 1.60 -18.27
N ARG A 245 -4.12 0.74 -18.62
CA ARG A 245 -4.27 -0.70 -18.66
C ARG A 245 -3.43 -1.31 -17.54
N TRP A 246 -4.09 -1.75 -16.46
CA TRP A 246 -3.39 -2.20 -15.24
C TRP A 246 -2.97 -3.67 -15.28
N GLY A 247 -3.69 -4.49 -16.08
CA GLY A 247 -3.36 -5.91 -16.26
C GLY A 247 -3.91 -6.85 -15.18
N ASN A 248 -4.53 -6.34 -14.13
CA ASN A 248 -5.16 -7.14 -13.10
C ASN A 248 -6.37 -7.90 -13.65
N PRO A 249 -6.62 -9.17 -13.26
CA PRO A 249 -7.79 -9.91 -13.70
C PRO A 249 -9.07 -9.32 -13.12
N ILE A 250 -10.16 -9.42 -13.87
CA ILE A 250 -11.50 -9.02 -13.42
C ILE A 250 -12.08 -10.13 -12.54
N TYR A 251 -12.77 -9.74 -11.46
CA TYR A 251 -13.50 -10.65 -10.60
C TYR A 251 -14.66 -11.34 -11.31
N ASN A 252 -14.86 -12.62 -11.02
CA ASN A 252 -16.05 -13.37 -11.36
C ASN A 252 -17.13 -13.14 -10.30
N TRP A 253 -17.89 -12.06 -10.44
CA TRP A 253 -18.87 -11.65 -9.44
C TRP A 253 -19.99 -12.67 -9.22
N GLU A 254 -20.34 -13.49 -10.22
CA GLU A 254 -21.33 -14.56 -10.08
C GLU A 254 -20.82 -15.62 -9.11
N TYR A 255 -19.60 -16.11 -9.33
CA TYR A 255 -18.98 -17.09 -8.44
C TYR A 255 -18.76 -16.53 -7.04
N LEU A 256 -18.27 -15.29 -6.91
CA LEU A 256 -18.09 -14.63 -5.62
C LEU A 256 -19.40 -14.52 -4.84
N LYS A 257 -20.51 -14.20 -5.50
CA LYS A 257 -21.84 -14.13 -4.90
C LYS A 257 -22.31 -15.51 -4.41
N GLU A 258 -22.17 -16.56 -5.22
CA GLU A 258 -22.50 -17.95 -4.84
C GLU A 258 -21.71 -18.40 -3.60
N ASN A 259 -20.50 -17.89 -3.41
CA ASN A 259 -19.62 -18.16 -2.27
C ASN A 259 -19.69 -17.07 -1.19
N ASN A 260 -20.78 -16.30 -1.11
CA ASN A 260 -21.00 -15.27 -0.11
C ASN A 260 -19.83 -14.26 0.02
N TYR A 261 -19.19 -13.94 -1.09
CA TYR A 261 -18.04 -13.02 -1.15
C TYR A 261 -16.89 -13.38 -0.20
N GLN A 262 -16.69 -14.67 0.09
CA GLN A 262 -15.73 -15.15 1.09
C GLN A 262 -14.32 -14.65 0.79
N PHE A 263 -13.91 -14.57 -0.47
CA PHE A 263 -12.62 -14.00 -0.87
C PHE A 263 -12.40 -12.58 -0.33
N TRP A 264 -13.42 -11.72 -0.41
CA TRP A 264 -13.38 -10.37 0.13
C TRP A 264 -13.40 -10.35 1.65
N VAL A 265 -14.19 -11.24 2.27
CA VAL A 265 -14.25 -11.39 3.74
C VAL A 265 -12.88 -11.78 4.29
N ASP A 266 -12.22 -12.77 3.69
CA ASP A 266 -10.90 -13.24 4.13
C ASP A 266 -9.85 -12.14 3.99
N ARG A 267 -9.83 -11.47 2.85
CA ARG A 267 -8.88 -10.42 2.53
C ARG A 267 -9.01 -9.20 3.45
N ILE A 268 -10.23 -8.68 3.63
CA ILE A 268 -10.47 -7.52 4.50
C ILE A 268 -10.39 -7.93 5.96
N GLY A 269 -10.89 -9.13 6.33
CA GLY A 269 -10.78 -9.67 7.68
C GLY A 269 -9.33 -9.87 8.13
N TYR A 270 -8.45 -10.30 7.21
CA TYR A 270 -7.02 -10.37 7.49
C TYR A 270 -6.41 -8.98 7.66
N SER A 271 -6.69 -8.06 6.73
CA SER A 271 -6.20 -6.68 6.79
C SER A 271 -6.65 -5.94 8.06
N SER A 272 -7.85 -6.23 8.57
CA SER A 272 -8.38 -5.62 9.81
C SER A 272 -7.61 -6.00 11.08
N LYS A 273 -6.88 -7.14 11.06
CA LYS A 273 -5.96 -7.52 12.14
C LYS A 273 -4.67 -6.69 12.10
N LEU A 274 -4.25 -6.32 10.89
CA LEU A 274 -2.98 -5.62 10.65
C LEU A 274 -3.11 -4.10 10.80
N PHE A 275 -4.27 -3.53 10.49
CA PHE A 275 -4.49 -2.09 10.42
C PHE A 275 -5.69 -1.67 11.28
N ASP A 276 -5.65 -0.43 11.77
CA ASP A 276 -6.75 0.16 12.53
C ASP A 276 -7.77 0.86 11.60
N ILE A 277 -7.31 1.28 10.43
CA ILE A 277 -8.08 1.90 9.36
C ILE A 277 -7.62 1.26 8.04
N ILE A 278 -8.56 0.92 7.17
CA ILE A 278 -8.27 0.32 5.86
C ILE A 278 -8.76 1.26 4.77
N ARG A 279 -7.83 1.82 3.99
CA ARG A 279 -8.16 2.52 2.75
C ARG A 279 -8.37 1.48 1.65
N ILE A 280 -9.52 1.53 1.02
CA ILE A 280 -9.79 0.75 -0.20
C ILE A 280 -9.41 1.61 -1.39
N ASP A 281 -8.35 1.19 -2.07
CA ASP A 281 -7.91 1.80 -3.31
C ASP A 281 -8.90 1.53 -4.43
N HIS A 282 -9.12 2.51 -5.31
CA HIS A 282 -10.07 2.43 -6.41
C HIS A 282 -11.49 2.01 -6.00
N PHE A 283 -12.04 2.63 -4.94
CA PHE A 283 -13.35 2.28 -4.35
C PHE A 283 -14.50 2.31 -5.37
N ARG A 284 -14.41 3.15 -6.41
CA ARG A 284 -15.43 3.21 -7.46
C ARG A 284 -15.74 1.86 -8.10
N ALA A 285 -14.77 0.93 -8.09
CA ALA A 285 -14.95 -0.39 -8.69
C ALA A 285 -15.94 -1.29 -7.93
N PHE A 286 -16.38 -0.91 -6.72
CA PHE A 286 -17.55 -1.52 -6.08
C PHE A 286 -18.89 -1.11 -6.71
N ASP A 287 -18.91 0.00 -7.44
CA ASP A 287 -20.07 0.46 -8.17
C ASP A 287 -19.95 0.08 -9.66
N THR A 288 -18.94 0.58 -10.34
CA THR A 288 -18.63 0.25 -11.74
C THR A 288 -17.13 0.17 -11.96
N PHE A 289 -16.72 -0.76 -12.80
CA PHE A 289 -15.34 -0.94 -13.23
C PHE A 289 -15.21 -0.96 -14.75
N TRP A 290 -14.06 -0.52 -15.25
CA TRP A 290 -13.75 -0.54 -16.68
C TRP A 290 -13.16 -1.89 -17.06
N LYS A 291 -13.90 -2.67 -17.85
CA LYS A 291 -13.52 -4.01 -18.30
C LYS A 291 -12.93 -3.93 -19.70
N ILE A 292 -11.67 -4.31 -19.84
CA ILE A 292 -10.89 -4.26 -21.08
C ILE A 292 -10.65 -5.69 -21.55
N PRO A 293 -10.94 -6.06 -22.82
CA PRO A 293 -10.51 -7.34 -23.37
C PRO A 293 -8.98 -7.47 -23.26
N ALA A 294 -8.47 -8.58 -22.72
CA ALA A 294 -7.03 -8.75 -22.47
C ALA A 294 -6.16 -8.64 -23.74
N SER A 295 -6.76 -8.93 -24.92
CA SER A 295 -6.12 -8.81 -26.22
C SER A 295 -5.95 -7.36 -26.71
N CYS A 296 -6.67 -6.39 -26.12
CA CYS A 296 -6.57 -4.98 -26.54
C CYS A 296 -5.26 -4.36 -26.05
N PRO A 297 -4.50 -3.67 -26.89
CA PRO A 297 -3.20 -3.09 -26.52
C PRO A 297 -3.32 -1.83 -25.63
N THR A 298 -4.50 -1.20 -25.60
CA THR A 298 -4.80 0.02 -24.83
C THR A 298 -6.12 -0.14 -24.09
N ALA A 299 -6.45 0.84 -23.24
CA ALA A 299 -7.73 0.87 -22.52
C ALA A 299 -8.86 1.61 -23.28
N VAL A 300 -8.65 1.95 -24.56
CA VAL A 300 -9.66 2.65 -25.39
C VAL A 300 -10.87 1.77 -25.63
N GLU A 301 -10.64 0.48 -25.91
CA GLU A 301 -11.72 -0.50 -26.11
C GLU A 301 -12.02 -1.17 -24.76
N GLY A 302 -13.18 -0.86 -24.20
CA GLY A 302 -13.65 -1.42 -22.95
C GLY A 302 -15.12 -1.06 -22.73
N GLU A 303 -15.65 -1.49 -21.60
CA GLU A 303 -17.03 -1.19 -21.18
C GLU A 303 -17.13 -1.03 -19.67
N TRP A 304 -18.03 -0.14 -19.23
CA TRP A 304 -18.38 0.00 -17.83
C TRP A 304 -19.32 -1.13 -17.42
N ILE A 305 -18.92 -1.89 -16.40
CA ILE A 305 -19.71 -2.99 -15.83
C ILE A 305 -20.07 -2.63 -14.39
N GLU A 306 -21.32 -2.85 -14.02
CA GLU A 306 -21.78 -2.71 -12.63
C GLU A 306 -21.24 -3.84 -11.76
N ALA A 307 -20.88 -3.49 -10.53
CA ALA A 307 -20.43 -4.43 -9.51
C ALA A 307 -21.46 -4.51 -8.36
N PRO A 308 -21.51 -5.62 -7.61
CA PRO A 308 -22.46 -5.81 -6.51
C PRO A 308 -21.99 -5.15 -5.21
N GLY A 309 -21.58 -3.86 -5.25
CA GLY A 309 -20.91 -3.19 -4.14
C GLY A 309 -21.72 -3.15 -2.85
N TYR A 310 -23.03 -2.96 -2.91
CA TYR A 310 -23.89 -3.03 -1.72
C TYR A 310 -23.82 -4.40 -1.06
N GLU A 311 -23.98 -5.47 -1.83
CA GLU A 311 -23.96 -6.85 -1.32
C GLU A 311 -22.59 -7.19 -0.68
N VAL A 312 -21.49 -6.76 -1.32
CA VAL A 312 -20.14 -6.99 -0.80
C VAL A 312 -19.92 -6.25 0.52
N ILE A 313 -20.26 -4.95 0.57
CA ILE A 313 -20.01 -4.14 1.77
C ILE A 313 -20.93 -4.55 2.91
N ASP A 314 -22.20 -4.93 2.64
CA ASP A 314 -23.10 -5.51 3.63
C ASP A 314 -22.49 -6.78 4.25
N THR A 315 -21.98 -7.68 3.40
CA THR A 315 -21.33 -8.91 3.84
C THR A 315 -20.07 -8.62 4.68
N LEU A 316 -19.23 -7.66 4.25
CA LEU A 316 -18.05 -7.27 5.02
C LEU A 316 -18.43 -6.72 6.41
N LYS A 317 -19.44 -5.86 6.48
CA LYS A 317 -19.90 -5.30 7.78
C LYS A 317 -20.54 -6.35 8.68
N GLU A 318 -21.25 -7.33 8.12
CA GLU A 318 -21.79 -8.45 8.88
C GLU A 318 -20.70 -9.38 9.44
N LYS A 319 -19.74 -9.77 8.58
CA LYS A 319 -18.71 -10.76 8.93
C LYS A 319 -17.54 -10.17 9.72
N ILE A 320 -17.28 -8.87 9.59
CA ILE A 320 -16.16 -8.16 10.23
C ILE A 320 -16.72 -6.94 10.98
N PRO A 321 -17.42 -7.17 12.12
CA PRO A 321 -18.01 -6.07 12.88
C PRO A 321 -16.97 -5.06 13.33
N GLY A 322 -17.26 -3.76 13.09
CA GLY A 322 -16.36 -2.67 13.49
C GLY A 322 -15.22 -2.40 12.52
N VAL A 323 -15.14 -3.07 11.36
CA VAL A 323 -14.15 -2.73 10.34
C VAL A 323 -14.27 -1.25 9.94
N ASN A 324 -13.13 -0.55 9.97
CA ASN A 324 -13.05 0.87 9.65
C ASN A 324 -12.50 1.07 8.25
N LEU A 325 -13.40 1.26 7.28
CA LEU A 325 -13.07 1.42 5.87
C LEU A 325 -13.09 2.89 5.46
N VAL A 326 -12.17 3.25 4.58
CA VAL A 326 -12.07 4.55 3.91
C VAL A 326 -12.08 4.32 2.41
N ALA A 327 -12.85 5.12 1.69
CA ALA A 327 -12.98 5.02 0.24
C ALA A 327 -12.01 5.96 -0.47
N GLU A 328 -11.19 5.42 -1.39
CA GLU A 328 -10.54 6.24 -2.39
C GLU A 328 -11.57 6.55 -3.48
N ASP A 329 -12.12 7.76 -3.42
CA ASP A 329 -13.18 8.29 -4.29
C ASP A 329 -12.65 9.44 -5.17
N LEU A 330 -11.51 9.22 -5.81
CA LEU A 330 -10.87 10.17 -6.72
C LEU A 330 -11.23 9.89 -8.18
N GLY A 331 -11.02 10.88 -9.04
CA GLY A 331 -11.29 10.78 -10.48
C GLY A 331 -12.68 11.28 -10.88
N ASP A 332 -13.13 10.87 -12.08
CA ASP A 332 -14.45 11.19 -12.61
C ASP A 332 -15.46 10.14 -12.11
N LEU A 333 -16.28 10.53 -11.15
CA LEU A 333 -17.22 9.66 -10.46
C LEU A 333 -18.66 9.95 -10.89
N ARG A 334 -19.41 8.89 -11.16
CA ARG A 334 -20.87 9.01 -11.29
C ARG A 334 -21.52 9.14 -9.89
N PRO A 335 -22.73 9.71 -9.80
CA PRO A 335 -23.41 9.93 -8.51
C PRO A 335 -23.57 8.67 -7.66
N GLU A 336 -23.80 7.52 -8.29
CA GLU A 336 -24.05 6.24 -7.61
C GLU A 336 -22.85 5.77 -6.77
N VAL A 337 -21.61 6.10 -7.18
CA VAL A 337 -20.41 5.85 -6.36
C VAL A 337 -20.47 6.62 -5.05
N LEU A 338 -20.89 7.88 -5.11
CA LEU A 338 -21.02 8.73 -3.92
C LEU A 338 -22.18 8.26 -3.05
N GLU A 339 -23.31 7.84 -3.66
CA GLU A 339 -24.44 7.27 -2.94
C GLU A 339 -24.05 6.00 -2.20
N LEU A 340 -23.30 5.08 -2.84
CA LEU A 340 -22.78 3.86 -2.23
C LEU A 340 -21.88 4.20 -1.01
N LYS A 341 -20.93 5.10 -1.19
CA LYS A 341 -20.01 5.55 -0.12
C LYS A 341 -20.80 6.17 1.04
N ASP A 342 -21.72 7.08 0.75
CA ASP A 342 -22.48 7.83 1.77
C ASP A 342 -23.48 6.93 2.51
N HIS A 343 -24.06 5.91 1.83
CA HIS A 343 -24.92 4.91 2.47
C HIS A 343 -24.22 4.20 3.63
N TYR A 344 -22.96 3.88 3.48
CA TYR A 344 -22.16 3.22 4.52
C TYR A 344 -21.38 4.21 5.41
N HIS A 345 -21.57 5.51 5.25
CA HIS A 345 -20.86 6.57 5.96
C HIS A 345 -19.33 6.45 5.86
N LEU A 346 -18.84 5.96 4.71
CA LEU A 346 -17.40 5.87 4.48
C LEU A 346 -16.81 7.26 4.22
N LYS A 347 -15.60 7.48 4.76
CA LYS A 347 -14.87 8.71 4.47
C LYS A 347 -14.31 8.66 3.05
N GLY A 348 -14.56 9.70 2.29
CA GLY A 348 -13.92 9.94 1.00
C GLY A 348 -12.63 10.76 1.13
N MET A 349 -12.02 11.08 0.02
CA MET A 349 -10.74 11.78 -0.06
C MET A 349 -10.87 13.12 -0.77
N LYS A 350 -10.09 14.11 -0.31
CA LYS A 350 -9.96 15.42 -0.93
C LYS A 350 -8.48 15.78 -1.06
N ILE A 351 -8.04 16.10 -2.27
CA ILE A 351 -6.63 16.37 -2.56
C ILE A 351 -6.44 17.88 -2.81
N LEU A 352 -5.59 18.52 -2.00
CA LEU A 352 -5.37 19.96 -2.04
C LEU A 352 -4.85 20.42 -3.40
N VAL A 353 -3.85 19.75 -3.96
CA VAL A 353 -3.23 20.15 -5.24
C VAL A 353 -4.23 20.13 -6.40
N PHE A 354 -5.30 19.35 -6.31
CA PHE A 354 -6.37 19.34 -7.31
C PHE A 354 -7.48 20.37 -7.00
N SER A 355 -7.67 20.70 -5.72
CA SER A 355 -8.77 21.57 -5.30
C SER A 355 -8.47 23.07 -5.45
N ILE A 356 -7.21 23.49 -5.50
CA ILE A 356 -6.84 24.89 -5.67
C ILE A 356 -6.85 25.29 -7.15
N GLU A 357 -7.96 25.87 -7.57
CA GLU A 357 -8.13 26.39 -8.93
C GLU A 357 -7.42 27.75 -9.11
N THR A 358 -6.64 27.87 -10.19
CA THR A 358 -5.88 29.11 -10.50
C THR A 358 -6.20 29.69 -11.88
N LYS A 359 -7.06 29.06 -12.68
CA LYS A 359 -7.43 29.51 -14.04
C LYS A 359 -8.22 30.82 -14.02
N GLY A 360 -9.07 31.06 -13.02
CA GLY A 360 -9.88 32.27 -12.85
C GLY A 360 -9.07 33.53 -12.49
N LYS A 361 -9.78 34.66 -12.25
CA LYS A 361 -9.18 35.92 -11.80
C LYS A 361 -8.46 35.79 -10.44
N TYR A 362 -9.02 34.96 -9.56
CA TYR A 362 -8.50 34.66 -8.23
C TYR A 362 -8.36 33.16 -8.08
N ALA A 363 -7.40 32.71 -7.26
CA ALA A 363 -7.40 31.33 -6.82
C ALA A 363 -8.51 31.09 -5.80
N TYR A 364 -9.10 29.91 -5.81
CA TYR A 364 -10.10 29.47 -4.85
C TYR A 364 -9.99 27.93 -4.69
N ASP A 365 -10.51 27.42 -3.59
CA ASP A 365 -10.69 25.99 -3.39
C ASP A 365 -12.00 25.57 -4.05
N SER A 366 -11.94 24.64 -5.01
CA SER A 366 -13.10 24.13 -5.74
C SER A 366 -13.96 23.17 -4.91
N PHE A 367 -13.43 22.65 -3.80
CA PHE A 367 -14.14 21.76 -2.90
C PHE A 367 -14.51 22.47 -1.60
N ARG A 368 -15.65 22.11 -1.06
CA ARG A 368 -16.03 22.46 0.30
C ARG A 368 -15.57 21.39 1.26
N ASP A 369 -15.05 21.79 2.41
CA ASP A 369 -14.75 20.87 3.47
C ASP A 369 -16.05 20.28 4.02
N VAL A 370 -16.07 18.96 4.16
CA VAL A 370 -17.12 18.22 4.86
C VAL A 370 -16.49 17.42 5.99
N GLU A 371 -17.24 17.16 7.06
CA GLU A 371 -16.69 16.51 8.25
C GLU A 371 -16.29 15.05 7.95
N ASN A 372 -17.15 14.28 7.26
CA ASN A 372 -16.89 12.89 6.91
C ASN A 372 -15.96 12.75 5.69
N MET A 373 -14.75 13.30 5.78
CA MET A 373 -13.74 13.29 4.72
C MET A 373 -12.34 13.18 5.30
N ILE A 374 -11.41 12.80 4.45
CA ILE A 374 -9.96 12.88 4.67
C ILE A 374 -9.39 13.90 3.69
N VAL A 375 -8.67 14.89 4.18
CA VAL A 375 -7.96 15.84 3.34
C VAL A 375 -6.47 15.47 3.24
N TYR A 376 -5.95 15.55 2.03
CA TYR A 376 -4.54 15.31 1.71
C TYR A 376 -3.93 16.55 1.06
N THR A 377 -2.63 16.78 1.23
CA THR A 377 -1.91 17.72 0.35
C THR A 377 -1.72 17.14 -1.04
N GLY A 378 -1.37 15.88 -1.12
CA GLY A 378 -1.22 15.01 -2.29
C GLY A 378 -1.18 13.55 -1.83
N THR A 379 -1.23 12.60 -2.76
CA THR A 379 -1.01 11.16 -2.52
C THR A 379 0.33 10.72 -3.07
N HIS A 380 0.63 9.44 -3.03
CA HIS A 380 1.83 8.87 -3.67
C HIS A 380 1.85 9.01 -5.20
N ASP A 381 0.69 9.23 -5.82
CA ASP A 381 0.50 9.37 -7.28
C ASP A 381 0.52 10.81 -7.77
N ASN A 382 0.70 11.77 -6.87
CA ASN A 382 0.73 13.18 -7.20
C ASN A 382 2.16 13.74 -7.14
N ASP A 383 2.38 14.86 -7.84
CA ASP A 383 3.51 15.73 -7.56
C ASP A 383 3.54 16.03 -6.05
N THR A 384 4.73 16.13 -5.45
CA THR A 384 4.84 16.68 -4.10
C THR A 384 4.26 18.10 -4.06
N LEU A 385 3.83 18.54 -2.89
CA LEU A 385 3.26 19.88 -2.71
C LEU A 385 4.17 20.99 -3.25
N MET A 386 5.50 20.85 -3.07
CA MET A 386 6.45 21.84 -3.55
C MET A 386 6.78 21.69 -5.03
N GLU A 387 6.78 20.47 -5.57
CA GLU A 387 6.88 20.24 -7.01
C GLU A 387 5.69 20.88 -7.74
N TRP A 388 4.46 20.55 -7.33
CA TRP A 388 3.24 21.18 -7.84
C TRP A 388 3.34 22.71 -7.80
N TYR A 389 3.71 23.28 -6.65
CA TYR A 389 3.82 24.72 -6.53
C TYR A 389 4.88 25.32 -7.45
N HIS A 390 6.04 24.65 -7.61
CA HIS A 390 7.11 25.11 -8.48
C HIS A 390 6.73 25.05 -9.97
N ASN A 391 5.89 24.11 -10.36
CA ASN A 391 5.40 23.96 -11.73
C ASN A 391 4.33 25.00 -12.11
N LEU A 392 3.75 25.71 -11.13
CA LEU A 392 2.81 26.80 -11.39
C LEU A 392 3.49 27.99 -12.08
N THR A 393 2.75 28.68 -12.96
CA THR A 393 3.20 29.95 -13.53
C THR A 393 3.39 31.02 -12.45
N CYS A 394 4.21 32.04 -12.70
CA CYS A 394 4.37 33.15 -11.76
C CYS A 394 3.04 33.85 -11.38
N ALA A 395 2.10 33.91 -12.32
CA ALA A 395 0.77 34.46 -12.08
C ALA A 395 -0.03 33.57 -11.13
N ALA A 396 -0.03 32.26 -11.35
CA ALA A 396 -0.71 31.28 -10.48
C ALA A 396 -0.10 31.26 -9.06
N LYS A 397 1.22 31.27 -8.94
CA LYS A 397 1.91 31.39 -7.62
C LYS A 397 1.46 32.62 -6.84
N ARG A 398 1.32 33.80 -7.52
CA ARG A 398 0.79 35.00 -6.87
C ARG A 398 -0.67 34.84 -6.42
N LYS A 399 -1.49 34.16 -7.23
CA LYS A 399 -2.91 33.90 -6.88
C LYS A 399 -3.01 32.98 -5.65
N VAL A 400 -2.23 31.89 -5.60
CA VAL A 400 -2.16 30.99 -4.44
C VAL A 400 -1.75 31.74 -3.18
N ARG A 401 -0.69 32.56 -3.22
CA ARG A 401 -0.25 33.34 -2.05
C ARG A 401 -1.34 34.31 -1.56
N ARG A 402 -2.07 34.98 -2.48
CA ARG A 402 -3.18 35.87 -2.14
C ARG A 402 -4.35 35.12 -1.58
N PHE A 403 -4.67 33.94 -2.12
CA PHE A 403 -5.68 33.04 -1.59
C PHE A 403 -5.39 32.68 -0.13
N LEU A 404 -4.20 32.15 0.17
CA LEU A 404 -3.79 31.81 1.54
C LEU A 404 -3.84 33.03 2.49
N THR A 405 -3.49 34.23 1.99
CA THR A 405 -3.61 35.47 2.79
C THR A 405 -5.07 35.81 3.10
N ARG A 406 -5.99 35.63 2.14
CA ARG A 406 -7.42 35.85 2.31
C ARG A 406 -8.03 34.86 3.30
N GLU A 407 -7.56 33.61 3.29
CA GLU A 407 -7.95 32.58 4.27
C GLU A 407 -7.33 32.79 5.68
N GLY A 408 -6.67 33.92 5.90
CA GLY A 408 -6.09 34.31 7.19
C GLY A 408 -4.70 33.70 7.47
N ILE A 409 -4.14 32.93 6.54
CA ILE A 409 -2.84 32.29 6.71
C ILE A 409 -1.75 33.17 6.08
N ARG A 410 -1.11 34.01 6.90
CA ARG A 410 -0.24 35.09 6.46
C ARG A 410 1.25 34.83 6.69
N GLN A 411 1.59 34.00 7.69
CA GLN A 411 2.96 33.80 8.15
C GLN A 411 3.54 32.46 7.69
N GLY A 412 4.87 32.36 7.60
CA GLY A 412 5.61 31.17 7.23
C GLY A 412 5.93 31.09 5.74
N SER A 413 6.71 30.07 5.37
CA SER A 413 7.00 29.72 3.97
C SER A 413 5.71 29.35 3.24
N VAL A 414 5.74 29.30 1.91
CA VAL A 414 4.56 28.87 1.15
C VAL A 414 4.18 27.42 1.49
N LYS A 415 5.17 26.55 1.74
CA LYS A 415 4.97 25.20 2.26
C LYS A 415 4.14 25.23 3.55
N ASP A 416 4.64 25.94 4.57
CA ASP A 416 3.96 25.99 5.87
C ASP A 416 2.54 26.55 5.78
N ARG A 417 2.34 27.51 4.90
CA ARG A 417 1.03 28.12 4.66
C ARG A 417 0.05 27.16 4.00
N LEU A 418 0.52 26.35 3.05
CA LEU A 418 -0.30 25.29 2.42
C LEU A 418 -0.61 24.17 3.40
N LEU A 419 0.39 23.73 4.19
CA LEU A 419 0.17 22.75 5.26
C LEU A 419 -0.84 23.27 6.30
N ALA A 420 -0.69 24.52 6.75
CA ALA A 420 -1.62 25.15 7.69
C ALA A 420 -3.04 25.25 7.11
N TYR A 421 -3.18 25.52 5.80
CA TYR A 421 -4.47 25.54 5.13
C TYR A 421 -5.13 24.16 5.14
N THR A 422 -4.37 23.10 4.80
CA THR A 422 -4.87 21.73 4.86
C THR A 422 -5.30 21.33 6.27
N LEU A 423 -4.50 21.67 7.27
CA LEU A 423 -4.80 21.38 8.68
C LEU A 423 -5.98 22.18 9.24
N LYS A 424 -6.32 23.33 8.65
CA LYS A 424 -7.49 24.13 9.02
C LYS A 424 -8.81 23.57 8.47
N SER A 425 -8.77 22.58 7.62
CA SER A 425 -9.95 21.88 7.09
C SER A 425 -10.83 21.34 8.21
N LYS A 426 -12.14 21.29 7.98
CA LYS A 426 -13.13 20.64 8.86
C LYS A 426 -13.20 19.12 8.66
N ALA A 427 -12.49 18.59 7.67
CA ALA A 427 -12.43 17.14 7.44
C ALA A 427 -11.96 16.41 8.70
N GLU A 428 -12.51 15.23 8.96
CA GLU A 428 -12.21 14.47 10.19
C GLU A 428 -10.74 14.11 10.30
N TYR A 429 -10.11 13.72 9.17
CA TYR A 429 -8.67 13.43 9.12
C TYR A 429 -7.95 14.37 8.15
N ALA A 430 -6.67 14.62 8.44
CA ALA A 430 -5.73 15.27 7.53
C ALA A 430 -4.47 14.43 7.44
N ILE A 431 -4.18 13.93 6.26
CA ILE A 431 -3.01 13.10 5.97
C ILE A 431 -2.06 13.90 5.08
N ILE A 432 -0.81 13.99 5.48
CA ILE A 432 0.21 14.75 4.75
C ILE A 432 1.39 13.84 4.45
N PRO A 433 1.75 13.66 3.17
CA PRO A 433 2.94 12.94 2.78
C PRO A 433 4.19 13.48 3.50
N MET A 434 5.08 12.58 3.94
CA MET A 434 6.28 12.99 4.63
C MET A 434 7.19 13.87 3.76
N ALA A 435 7.23 13.61 2.45
CA ALA A 435 7.94 14.46 1.48
C ALA A 435 7.45 15.92 1.51
N ASP A 436 6.14 16.14 1.69
CA ASP A 436 5.56 17.48 1.81
C ASP A 436 5.92 18.17 3.12
N ILE A 437 5.93 17.43 4.23
CA ILE A 437 6.42 17.94 5.52
C ILE A 437 7.88 18.36 5.40
N LEU A 438 8.71 17.54 4.77
CA LEU A 438 10.13 17.83 4.53
C LEU A 438 10.33 18.99 3.54
N GLY A 439 9.32 19.31 2.73
CA GLY A 439 9.39 20.35 1.71
C GLY A 439 10.19 19.96 0.48
N GLN A 440 10.20 18.67 0.19
CA GLN A 440 10.87 18.13 -0.98
C GLN A 440 10.10 18.49 -2.27
N GLY A 441 10.83 18.61 -3.36
CA GLY A 441 10.32 18.77 -4.70
C GLY A 441 10.23 17.43 -5.42
N LYS A 442 10.66 17.41 -6.69
CA LYS A 442 10.64 16.20 -7.52
C LYS A 442 11.40 15.01 -6.94
N GLU A 443 12.42 15.28 -6.15
CA GLU A 443 13.20 14.23 -5.45
C GLU A 443 12.40 13.42 -4.44
N GLY A 444 11.29 13.97 -3.94
CA GLY A 444 10.36 13.31 -3.01
C GLY A 444 9.16 12.64 -3.69
N HIS A 445 9.07 12.69 -4.99
CA HIS A 445 8.00 12.07 -5.78
C HIS A 445 8.11 10.54 -5.70
N LEU A 446 7.03 9.87 -5.37
CA LEU A 446 7.06 8.43 -5.11
C LEU A 446 6.65 7.59 -6.31
N ASN A 447 5.57 7.97 -7.00
CA ASN A 447 5.05 7.24 -8.16
C ASN A 447 4.52 8.17 -9.25
N THR A 448 4.79 7.81 -10.51
CA THR A 448 4.18 8.46 -11.68
C THR A 448 3.20 7.48 -12.33
N PRO A 449 1.87 7.70 -12.22
CA PRO A 449 0.86 6.82 -12.78
C PRO A 449 1.08 6.53 -14.26
N GLY A 450 0.80 5.29 -14.67
CA GLY A 450 0.98 4.85 -16.07
C GLY A 450 2.42 4.55 -16.45
N THR A 451 3.38 4.60 -15.51
CA THR A 451 4.78 4.20 -15.74
C THR A 451 5.16 3.00 -14.87
N VAL A 452 6.16 2.23 -15.27
CA VAL A 452 6.63 1.04 -14.56
C VAL A 452 8.13 1.10 -14.34
N GLY A 453 8.59 0.63 -13.17
CA GLY A 453 10.00 0.58 -12.81
C GLY A 453 10.55 1.91 -12.30
N SER A 454 11.89 2.01 -12.24
CA SER A 454 12.58 3.20 -11.72
C SER A 454 12.13 4.49 -12.43
N PRO A 455 11.93 5.61 -11.70
CA PRO A 455 12.23 5.84 -10.29
C PRO A 455 11.04 5.58 -9.33
N ASN A 456 9.97 4.92 -9.76
CA ASN A 456 8.78 4.69 -8.94
C ASN A 456 9.09 3.83 -7.71
N TRP A 457 8.47 4.17 -6.58
CA TRP A 457 8.52 3.44 -5.30
C TRP A 457 9.87 3.46 -4.59
N GLU A 458 10.89 4.15 -5.15
CA GLU A 458 12.26 4.14 -4.66
C GLU A 458 12.56 5.20 -3.60
N TRP A 459 11.74 6.25 -3.49
CA TRP A 459 12.03 7.35 -2.57
C TRP A 459 12.21 6.90 -1.13
N ARG A 460 13.29 7.39 -0.47
CA ARG A 460 13.65 7.04 0.91
C ARG A 460 14.25 8.23 1.65
N MET A 461 13.95 8.35 2.94
CA MET A 461 14.68 9.26 3.84
C MET A 461 16.06 8.69 4.18
N PRO A 462 17.14 9.47 4.03
CA PRO A 462 18.48 8.98 4.40
C PRO A 462 18.68 8.87 5.92
N ASP A 463 18.08 9.79 6.69
CA ASP A 463 18.12 9.84 8.15
C ASP A 463 16.98 10.68 8.74
N PHE A 464 16.90 10.78 10.08
CA PHE A 464 15.87 11.56 10.76
C PHE A 464 16.26 13.01 11.08
N THR A 465 17.42 13.50 10.66
CA THR A 465 17.90 14.86 11.01
C THR A 465 16.93 15.94 10.53
N LEU A 466 16.58 15.89 9.25
CA LEU A 466 15.61 16.83 8.68
C LEU A 466 14.19 16.55 9.20
N ALA A 467 13.81 15.28 9.28
CA ALA A 467 12.49 14.87 9.74
C ALA A 467 12.20 15.35 11.17
N GLY A 468 13.12 15.14 12.11
CA GLY A 468 12.97 15.60 13.49
C GLY A 468 12.84 17.11 13.63
N LYS A 469 13.54 17.88 12.77
CA LYS A 469 13.42 19.34 12.73
C LYS A 469 12.05 19.78 12.18
N GLU A 470 11.65 19.24 11.03
CA GLU A 470 10.41 19.65 10.35
C GLU A 470 9.17 19.17 11.11
N LEU A 471 9.19 17.99 11.72
CA LEU A 471 8.10 17.49 12.57
C LEU A 471 7.88 18.35 13.82
N LYS A 472 8.96 18.82 14.47
CA LYS A 472 8.86 19.81 15.57
C LYS A 472 8.20 21.12 15.10
N ARG A 473 8.51 21.56 13.89
CA ARG A 473 7.91 22.74 13.28
C ARG A 473 6.44 22.47 12.94
N TYR A 474 6.14 21.31 12.38
CA TYR A 474 4.80 20.87 12.03
C TYR A 474 3.87 20.78 13.24
N LYS A 475 4.38 20.39 14.41
CA LYS A 475 3.62 20.40 15.67
C LYS A 475 2.92 21.73 15.94
N ASN A 476 3.58 22.86 15.65
CA ASN A 476 3.02 24.17 15.83
C ASN A 476 1.87 24.47 14.84
N LEU A 477 1.84 23.78 13.70
CA LEU A 477 0.75 23.92 12.71
C LEU A 477 -0.47 23.07 13.09
N ILE A 478 -0.28 21.94 13.77
CA ILE A 478 -1.39 21.07 14.23
C ILE A 478 -2.31 21.79 15.20
N THR A 479 -1.83 22.77 15.95
CA THR A 479 -2.67 23.58 16.88
C THR A 479 -3.84 24.28 16.18
N PHE A 480 -3.84 24.39 14.86
CA PHE A 480 -5.00 24.89 14.11
C PHE A 480 -6.16 23.89 14.03
N ARG A 481 -5.93 22.63 14.39
CA ARG A 481 -6.93 21.54 14.33
C ARG A 481 -7.58 21.23 15.68
N ASN A 482 -6.97 21.70 16.76
CA ASN A 482 -7.48 21.60 18.14
C ASN A 482 -8.21 22.91 18.47
#